data_43cb0fc97f31839d832637063138f55f
#
_entry.id   43cb0fc97f31839d832637063138f55f
#
_cell.length_a   1.000
_cell.length_b   1.000
_cell.length_c   1.000
_cell.angle_alpha   90.00
_cell.angle_beta   90.00
_cell.angle_gamma   90.00
#
_symmetry.space_group_name_H-M   'P 1'
#
loop_
_entity.id
_entity.type
_entity.pdbx_description
1 polymer ?
#
loop_
_entity_poly.entity_id
_entity_poly.type
_entity_poly.pdbx_seq_one_letter_code
_entity_poly.pdbx_strand_id
1 'polypeptide(L)'
;MLRVPSLNLNSVSIPGKMKTQSIMKLKNILGHKAVDMGAQFFGVADLAVAKEAILEQGGEFLNAFPRALSVGIAMSDRIVDQLHRHKEAIIVRTYDYLYYTVNQSLDRIALRLSATLSEHGFKSLLVPASCRADTKNIRGLFSHKLAANL
;
A
#
# COMPACT_ATOMS: atom_id res chain seq x y z
N MET A 1 -6.15 -17.13 -28.76
CA MET A 1 -7.35 -16.46 -28.20
C MET A 1 -7.85 -17.32 -27.04
N LEU A 2 -7.37 -17.04 -25.81
CA LEU A 2 -7.74 -17.79 -24.59
C LEU A 2 -9.02 -17.18 -24.02
N ARG A 3 -10.10 -17.96 -24.04
CA ARG A 3 -11.38 -17.60 -23.41
C ARG A 3 -11.22 -17.69 -21.88
N VAL A 4 -11.31 -16.57 -21.20
CA VAL A 4 -11.44 -16.53 -19.73
C VAL A 4 -12.88 -16.91 -19.38
N PRO A 5 -13.12 -17.90 -18.49
CA PRO A 5 -14.48 -18.24 -18.06
C PRO A 5 -15.09 -17.04 -17.32
N SER A 6 -16.32 -16.72 -17.64
CA SER A 6 -17.12 -15.70 -16.95
C SER A 6 -17.32 -16.13 -15.49
N LEU A 7 -16.66 -15.47 -14.56
CA LEU A 7 -16.88 -15.60 -13.12
C LEU A 7 -18.27 -15.02 -12.78
N ASN A 8 -19.13 -15.88 -12.30
CA ASN A 8 -20.46 -15.53 -11.81
C ASN A 8 -20.34 -14.76 -10.50
N LEU A 9 -20.48 -13.42 -10.54
CA LEU A 9 -20.27 -12.51 -9.42
C LEU A 9 -21.38 -12.52 -8.36
N ASN A 10 -22.39 -13.39 -8.49
CA ASN A 10 -23.58 -13.35 -7.64
C ASN A 10 -23.55 -14.28 -6.41
N SER A 11 -22.42 -14.88 -6.06
CA SER A 11 -22.33 -15.81 -4.91
C SER A 11 -21.16 -15.54 -3.95
N VAL A 12 -20.72 -14.29 -3.81
CA VAL A 12 -19.77 -13.94 -2.74
C VAL A 12 -20.58 -13.55 -1.50
N SER A 13 -20.94 -14.54 -0.69
CA SER A 13 -21.37 -14.30 0.68
C SER A 13 -20.22 -13.65 1.45
N ILE A 14 -20.47 -12.45 1.99
CA ILE A 14 -19.54 -11.78 2.92
C ILE A 14 -19.34 -12.75 4.11
N PRO A 15 -18.11 -13.16 4.44
CA PRO A 15 -17.88 -14.01 5.61
C PRO A 15 -18.44 -13.30 6.84
N GLY A 16 -19.35 -13.98 7.57
CA GLY A 16 -19.90 -13.47 8.83
C GLY A 16 -18.78 -12.99 9.75
N LYS A 17 -19.09 -12.01 10.61
CA LYS A 17 -18.17 -11.33 11.55
C LYS A 17 -17.03 -12.25 12.02
N MET A 18 -15.85 -12.06 11.44
CA MET A 18 -14.65 -12.77 11.89
C MET A 18 -14.42 -12.43 13.37
N LYS A 19 -14.21 -13.47 14.20
CA LYS A 19 -13.86 -13.28 15.61
C LYS A 19 -12.57 -12.45 15.70
N THR A 20 -12.48 -11.55 16.65
CA THR A 20 -11.32 -10.65 16.89
C THR A 20 -9.98 -11.41 16.86
N GLN A 21 -9.95 -12.64 17.37
CA GLN A 21 -8.79 -13.52 17.36
C GLN A 21 -8.32 -13.91 15.95
N SER A 22 -9.25 -14.09 15.00
CA SER A 22 -8.94 -14.39 13.60
C SER A 22 -8.36 -13.18 12.87
N ILE A 23 -8.83 -11.98 13.20
CA ILE A 23 -8.31 -10.70 12.65
C ILE A 23 -6.88 -10.45 13.14
N MET A 24 -6.61 -10.66 14.42
CA MET A 24 -5.25 -10.54 14.98
C MET A 24 -4.28 -11.55 14.34
N LYS A 25 -4.73 -12.78 14.14
CA LYS A 25 -3.93 -13.80 13.44
C LYS A 25 -3.60 -13.38 12.01
N LEU A 26 -4.56 -12.85 11.26
CA LEU A 26 -4.33 -12.37 9.89
C LEU A 26 -3.36 -11.18 9.87
N LYS A 27 -3.50 -10.20 10.79
CA LYS A 27 -2.55 -9.09 10.92
C LYS A 27 -1.12 -9.60 11.10
N ASN A 28 -0.91 -10.59 11.97
CA ASN A 28 0.42 -11.16 12.20
C ASN A 28 0.96 -11.89 10.96
N ILE A 29 0.13 -12.66 10.25
CA ILE A 29 0.51 -13.31 8.99
C ILE A 29 0.98 -12.27 7.96
N LEU A 30 0.21 -11.20 7.78
CA LEU A 30 0.54 -10.12 6.84
C LEU A 30 1.82 -9.39 7.25
N GLY A 31 1.99 -9.10 8.55
CA GLY A 31 3.19 -8.46 9.08
C GLY A 31 4.45 -9.29 8.87
N HIS A 32 4.44 -10.60 9.23
CA HIS A 32 5.55 -11.49 8.99
C HIS A 32 5.89 -11.57 7.50
N LYS A 33 4.88 -11.74 6.64
CA LYS A 33 5.08 -11.79 5.18
C LYS A 33 5.70 -10.48 4.64
N ALA A 34 5.30 -9.32 5.15
CA ALA A 34 5.89 -8.05 4.76
C ALA A 34 7.37 -7.97 5.16
N VAL A 35 7.71 -8.35 6.40
CA VAL A 35 9.09 -8.37 6.92
C VAL A 35 9.95 -9.37 6.14
N ASP A 36 9.47 -10.58 5.88
CA ASP A 36 10.17 -11.61 5.10
C ASP A 36 10.48 -11.14 3.66
N MET A 37 9.69 -10.19 3.15
CA MET A 37 9.91 -9.57 1.84
C MET A 37 10.74 -8.28 1.91
N GLY A 38 11.25 -7.90 3.08
CA GLY A 38 12.15 -6.77 3.27
C GLY A 38 11.50 -5.47 3.75
N ALA A 39 10.22 -5.48 4.15
CA ALA A 39 9.64 -4.32 4.81
C ALA A 39 10.25 -4.13 6.21
N GLN A 40 10.61 -2.90 6.53
CA GLN A 40 11.10 -2.52 7.87
C GLN A 40 9.97 -1.98 8.74
N PHE A 41 8.90 -1.50 8.11
CA PHE A 41 7.73 -0.97 8.79
C PHE A 41 6.48 -1.65 8.25
N PHE A 42 5.58 -2.00 9.15
CA PHE A 42 4.25 -2.55 8.82
C PHE A 42 3.23 -2.06 9.82
N GLY A 43 2.10 -1.57 9.34
CA GLY A 43 0.98 -1.11 10.15
C GLY A 43 -0.37 -1.41 9.52
N VAL A 44 -1.40 -1.36 10.35
CA VAL A 44 -2.81 -1.45 9.92
C VAL A 44 -3.53 -0.24 10.45
N ALA A 45 -3.93 0.65 9.56
CA ALA A 45 -4.66 1.87 9.86
C ALA A 45 -6.18 1.63 9.85
N ASP A 46 -6.90 2.30 10.76
CA ASP A 46 -8.36 2.41 10.74
C ASP A 46 -8.75 3.68 9.97
N LEU A 47 -9.33 3.50 8.80
CA LEU A 47 -9.67 4.62 7.93
C LEU A 47 -10.96 5.35 8.35
N ALA A 48 -11.72 4.81 9.30
CA ALA A 48 -12.95 5.45 9.78
C ALA A 48 -12.70 6.84 10.38
N VAL A 49 -11.53 7.04 11.03
CA VAL A 49 -11.17 8.31 11.68
C VAL A 49 -10.76 9.40 10.68
N ALA A 50 -10.51 9.06 9.42
CA ALA A 50 -10.09 9.98 8.36
C ALA A 50 -11.06 10.01 7.17
N LYS A 51 -12.30 9.63 7.38
CA LYS A 51 -13.31 9.43 6.35
C LYS A 51 -13.48 10.66 5.44
N GLU A 52 -13.53 11.85 6.00
CA GLU A 52 -13.69 13.10 5.23
C GLU A 52 -12.52 13.33 4.28
N ALA A 53 -11.28 13.20 4.77
CA ALA A 53 -10.08 13.34 3.94
C ALA A 53 -10.00 12.27 2.84
N ILE A 54 -10.49 11.06 3.11
CA ILE A 54 -10.53 9.98 2.12
C ILE A 54 -11.55 10.26 1.02
N LEU A 55 -12.73 10.75 1.39
CA LEU A 55 -13.77 11.17 0.44
C LEU A 55 -13.28 12.31 -0.45
N GLU A 56 -12.58 13.28 0.11
CA GLU A 56 -11.99 14.39 -0.65
C GLU A 56 -10.93 13.95 -1.65
N GLN A 57 -10.11 12.95 -1.30
CA GLN A 57 -9.04 12.45 -2.15
C GLN A 57 -9.50 11.48 -3.25
N GLY A 58 -10.32 10.50 -2.92
CA GLY A 58 -10.66 9.39 -3.79
C GLY A 58 -12.14 9.04 -3.85
N GLY A 59 -13.00 9.86 -3.26
CA GLY A 59 -14.45 9.70 -3.28
C GLY A 59 -14.92 8.39 -2.66
N GLU A 60 -16.14 7.99 -3.03
CA GLU A 60 -16.77 6.76 -2.52
C GLU A 60 -15.98 5.49 -2.87
N PHE A 61 -15.18 5.52 -3.94
CA PHE A 61 -14.37 4.37 -4.33
C PHE A 61 -13.36 3.99 -3.23
N LEU A 62 -12.64 4.98 -2.66
CA LEU A 62 -11.72 4.74 -1.55
C LEU A 62 -12.44 4.58 -0.21
N ASN A 63 -13.55 5.27 -0.01
CA ASN A 63 -14.36 5.19 1.21
C ASN A 63 -14.94 3.78 1.44
N ALA A 64 -15.00 2.93 0.42
CA ALA A 64 -15.43 1.54 0.54
C ALA A 64 -14.46 0.65 1.36
N PHE A 65 -13.23 1.14 1.63
CA PHE A 65 -12.23 0.39 2.37
C PHE A 65 -12.14 0.89 3.82
N PRO A 66 -12.50 0.07 4.82
CA PRO A 66 -12.47 0.49 6.23
C PRO A 66 -11.06 0.50 6.83
N ARG A 67 -10.10 -0.14 6.18
CA ARG A 67 -8.73 -0.33 6.67
C ARG A 67 -7.72 -0.15 5.58
N ALA A 68 -6.51 0.31 5.95
CA ALA A 68 -5.34 0.28 5.08
C ALA A 68 -4.19 -0.50 5.72
N LEU A 69 -3.41 -1.18 4.88
CA LEU A 69 -2.10 -1.71 5.26
C LEU A 69 -1.05 -0.69 4.84
N SER A 70 -0.20 -0.30 5.76
CA SER A 70 0.95 0.56 5.50
C SER A 70 2.23 -0.26 5.60
N VAL A 71 3.08 -0.17 4.59
CA VAL A 71 4.41 -0.82 4.56
C VAL A 71 5.46 0.22 4.24
N GLY A 72 6.66 0.05 4.81
CA GLY A 72 7.75 0.98 4.59
C GLY A 72 9.11 0.29 4.53
N ILE A 73 10.00 0.89 3.74
CA ILE A 73 11.42 0.56 3.66
C ILE A 73 12.18 1.86 3.86
N ALA A 74 13.12 1.90 4.82
CA ALA A 74 13.98 3.05 5.01
C ALA A 74 14.95 3.18 3.84
N MET A 75 15.09 4.40 3.34
CA MET A 75 16.13 4.72 2.36
C MET A 75 17.48 4.82 3.07
N SER A 76 18.57 4.57 2.34
CA SER A 76 19.93 4.67 2.88
C SER A 76 20.22 6.08 3.38
N ASP A 77 20.52 6.22 4.69
CA ASP A 77 20.87 7.49 5.34
C ASP A 77 22.02 8.17 4.61
N ARG A 78 22.99 7.38 4.13
CA ARG A 78 24.15 7.89 3.40
C ARG A 78 23.80 8.75 2.19
N ILE A 79 22.70 8.43 1.49
CA ILE A 79 22.22 9.21 0.34
C ILE A 79 21.27 10.31 0.79
N VAL A 80 20.39 10.01 1.75
CA VAL A 80 19.44 10.99 2.29
C VAL A 80 20.18 12.20 2.87
N ASP A 81 21.25 11.98 3.62
CA ASP A 81 22.10 13.03 4.21
C ASP A 81 22.80 13.90 3.15
N GLN A 82 22.96 13.40 1.93
CA GLN A 82 23.58 14.14 0.84
C GLN A 82 22.58 14.95 -0.03
N LEU A 83 21.29 14.92 0.27
CA LEU A 83 20.29 15.62 -0.55
C LEU A 83 20.48 17.14 -0.62
N HIS A 84 21.15 17.75 0.35
CA HIS A 84 21.56 19.16 0.28
C HIS A 84 22.50 19.44 -0.92
N ARG A 85 23.17 18.40 -1.44
CA ARG A 85 24.06 18.44 -2.62
C ARG A 85 23.33 18.02 -3.90
N HIS A 86 22.04 18.25 -3.99
CA HIS A 86 21.17 17.83 -5.12
C HIS A 86 21.57 18.41 -6.49
N LYS A 87 22.53 19.33 -6.56
CA LYS A 87 23.10 19.83 -7.84
C LYS A 87 24.19 18.93 -8.41
N GLU A 88 24.70 18.00 -7.62
CA GLU A 88 25.73 17.07 -8.06
C GLU A 88 25.13 15.84 -8.72
N ALA A 89 25.49 15.61 -9.99
CA ALA A 89 24.89 14.56 -10.79
C ALA A 89 25.00 13.16 -10.16
N ILE A 90 26.09 12.87 -9.45
CA ILE A 90 26.27 11.57 -8.80
C ILE A 90 25.26 11.37 -7.66
N ILE A 91 24.97 12.41 -6.88
CA ILE A 91 24.01 12.36 -5.79
C ILE A 91 22.60 12.16 -6.33
N VAL A 92 22.21 12.97 -7.32
CA VAL A 92 20.88 12.88 -7.95
C VAL A 92 20.64 11.48 -8.53
N ARG A 93 21.58 10.98 -9.35
CA ARG A 93 21.42 9.67 -10.00
C ARG A 93 21.37 8.52 -8.99
N THR A 94 22.18 8.59 -7.93
CA THR A 94 22.16 7.56 -6.89
C THR A 94 20.87 7.59 -6.12
N TYR A 95 20.35 8.77 -5.80
CA TYR A 95 19.05 8.93 -5.16
C TYR A 95 17.92 8.41 -6.03
N ASP A 96 17.87 8.79 -7.31
CA ASP A 96 16.83 8.35 -8.25
C ASP A 96 16.82 6.83 -8.40
N TYR A 97 17.99 6.21 -8.51
CA TYR A 97 18.11 4.75 -8.57
C TYR A 97 17.59 4.08 -7.29
N LEU A 98 18.00 4.59 -6.11
CA LEU A 98 17.54 4.08 -4.82
C LEU A 98 16.02 4.24 -4.68
N TYR A 99 15.50 5.43 -4.97
CA TYR A 99 14.08 5.74 -4.92
C TYR A 99 13.27 4.80 -5.81
N TYR A 100 13.69 4.60 -7.05
CA TYR A 100 13.03 3.67 -7.98
C TYR A 100 13.05 2.23 -7.46
N THR A 101 14.18 1.76 -6.97
CA THR A 101 14.35 0.39 -6.47
C THR A 101 13.50 0.13 -5.22
N VAL A 102 13.46 1.08 -4.29
CA VAL A 102 12.62 1.00 -3.09
C VAL A 102 11.15 0.96 -3.45
N ASN A 103 10.68 1.85 -4.34
CA ASN A 103 9.29 1.86 -4.77
C ASN A 103 8.87 0.55 -5.45
N GLN A 104 9.71 -0.02 -6.31
CA GLN A 104 9.43 -1.34 -6.90
C GLN A 104 9.33 -2.45 -5.85
N SER A 105 10.17 -2.41 -4.82
CA SER A 105 10.12 -3.38 -3.72
C SER A 105 8.83 -3.23 -2.92
N LEU A 106 8.43 -1.99 -2.60
CA LEU A 106 7.15 -1.70 -1.91
C LEU A 106 5.95 -2.18 -2.73
N ASP A 107 5.93 -1.94 -4.04
CA ASP A 107 4.85 -2.39 -4.93
C ASP A 107 4.75 -3.92 -4.96
N ARG A 108 5.87 -4.64 -4.97
CA ARG A 108 5.90 -6.10 -4.89
C ARG A 108 5.36 -6.61 -3.56
N ILE A 109 5.76 -6.00 -2.44
CA ILE A 109 5.24 -6.34 -1.11
C ILE A 109 3.72 -6.12 -1.09
N ALA A 110 3.25 -4.93 -1.50
CA ALA A 110 1.83 -4.59 -1.51
C ALA A 110 1.01 -5.56 -2.37
N LEU A 111 1.51 -5.96 -3.55
CA LEU A 111 0.87 -6.96 -4.41
C LEU A 111 0.74 -8.32 -3.71
N ARG A 112 1.77 -8.77 -3.02
CA ARG A 112 1.74 -10.06 -2.29
C ARG A 112 0.81 -10.02 -1.09
N LEU A 113 0.76 -8.91 -0.34
CA LEU A 113 -0.19 -8.73 0.76
C LEU A 113 -1.64 -8.69 0.24
N SER A 114 -1.88 -8.00 -0.89
CA SER A 114 -3.17 -7.97 -1.58
C SER A 114 -3.63 -9.37 -1.99
N ALA A 115 -2.74 -10.18 -2.57
CA ALA A 115 -3.03 -11.58 -2.92
C ALA A 115 -3.39 -12.40 -1.68
N THR A 116 -2.63 -12.24 -0.58
CA THR A 116 -2.91 -12.93 0.68
C THR A 116 -4.27 -12.53 1.27
N LEU A 117 -4.64 -11.25 1.21
CA LEU A 117 -5.97 -10.79 1.62
C LEU A 117 -7.07 -11.46 0.78
N SER A 118 -6.87 -11.56 -0.53
CA SER A 118 -7.83 -12.22 -1.45
C SER A 118 -7.99 -13.70 -1.14
N GLU A 119 -6.90 -14.42 -0.80
CA GLU A 119 -6.94 -15.81 -0.34
C GLU A 119 -7.77 -15.99 0.94
N HIS A 120 -7.87 -14.95 1.77
CA HIS A 120 -8.69 -14.91 2.98
C HIS A 120 -10.09 -14.32 2.77
N GLY A 121 -10.50 -14.09 1.51
CA GLY A 121 -11.85 -13.61 1.14
C GLY A 121 -12.04 -12.09 1.27
N PHE A 122 -10.99 -11.31 1.43
CA PHE A 122 -11.06 -9.85 1.50
C PHE A 122 -10.88 -9.21 0.12
N LYS A 123 -11.63 -8.16 -0.14
CA LYS A 123 -11.35 -7.25 -1.26
C LYS A 123 -10.22 -6.30 -0.86
N SER A 124 -9.28 -6.10 -1.74
CA SER A 124 -8.16 -5.19 -1.52
C SER A 124 -7.89 -4.34 -2.75
N LEU A 125 -7.37 -3.14 -2.52
CA LEU A 125 -6.91 -2.22 -3.54
C LEU A 125 -5.43 -1.97 -3.32
N LEU A 126 -4.63 -2.19 -4.36
CA LEU A 126 -3.22 -1.84 -4.34
C LEU A 126 -3.07 -0.36 -4.66
N VAL A 127 -2.40 0.37 -3.76
CA VAL A 127 -2.01 1.77 -3.98
C VAL A 127 -0.52 1.79 -4.30
N PRO A 128 -0.11 2.19 -5.52
CA PRO A 128 1.29 2.23 -5.91
C PRO A 128 2.11 3.18 -5.05
N ALA A 129 3.35 2.81 -4.74
CA ALA A 129 4.23 3.60 -3.87
C ALA A 129 4.54 5.01 -4.41
N SER A 130 4.54 5.20 -5.73
CA SER A 130 4.86 6.49 -6.36
C SER A 130 4.05 6.80 -7.62
N CYS A 131 2.76 6.46 -7.64
CA CYS A 131 1.90 6.80 -8.78
C CYS A 131 1.19 8.14 -8.56
N ARG A 132 1.19 8.98 -9.57
CA ARG A 132 0.38 10.21 -9.61
C ARG A 132 -0.96 9.91 -10.27
N ALA A 133 -2.05 10.17 -9.57
CA ALA A 133 -3.40 10.09 -10.14
C ALA A 133 -3.71 11.29 -11.03
N ASP A 134 -3.06 12.43 -10.78
CA ASP A 134 -3.18 13.66 -11.55
C ASP A 134 -1.78 14.22 -11.87
N THR A 135 -1.49 14.38 -13.16
CA THR A 135 -0.19 14.92 -13.63
C THR A 135 -0.09 16.43 -13.52
N LYS A 136 -1.21 17.15 -13.44
CA LYS A 136 -1.25 18.61 -13.32
C LYS A 136 -1.10 19.08 -11.87
N ASN A 137 -1.77 18.36 -10.96
CA ASN A 137 -1.77 18.69 -9.55
C ASN A 137 -1.08 17.57 -8.78
N ILE A 138 0.15 17.44 -8.66
CA ILE A 138 0.93 16.39 -7.94
C ILE A 138 0.08 15.69 -6.85
N ARG A 139 -0.96 14.98 -7.27
CA ARG A 139 -1.87 14.23 -6.38
C ARG A 139 -1.65 12.73 -6.55
N GLY A 140 -1.40 12.02 -5.45
CA GLY A 140 -1.45 10.56 -5.39
C GLY A 140 -2.90 10.07 -5.38
N LEU A 141 -3.09 8.78 -5.64
CA LEU A 141 -4.40 8.13 -5.50
C LEU A 141 -4.90 8.17 -4.05
N PHE A 142 -3.97 8.01 -3.10
CA PHE A 142 -4.22 8.02 -1.67
C PHE A 142 -3.00 8.56 -0.93
N SER A 143 -3.18 9.23 0.19
CA SER A 143 -2.08 9.76 1.00
C SER A 143 -1.42 8.65 1.83
N HIS A 144 -0.23 8.20 1.41
CA HIS A 144 0.58 7.26 2.19
C HIS A 144 0.90 7.81 3.59
N LYS A 145 1.14 9.12 3.67
CA LYS A 145 1.41 9.81 4.94
C LYS A 145 0.21 9.75 5.89
N LEU A 146 -1.01 9.90 5.36
CA LEU A 146 -2.23 9.74 6.16
C LEU A 146 -2.31 8.32 6.73
N ALA A 147 -2.18 7.28 5.88
CA ALA A 147 -2.24 5.90 6.34
C ALA A 147 -1.15 5.51 7.34
N ALA A 148 0.02 6.14 7.26
CA ALA A 148 1.13 5.86 8.18
C ALA A 148 0.97 6.53 9.55
N ASN A 149 0.11 7.56 9.67
CA ASN A 149 -0.14 8.29 10.91
C ASN A 149 -1.40 7.81 11.66
N LEU A 150 -2.20 6.94 11.08
CA LEU A 150 -3.41 6.34 11.66
C LEU A 150 -3.11 4.97 12.28
#